data_ee00d4ff4bfa8596cd2ab0007c7dab06
#
_entry.id   ee00d4ff4bfa8596cd2ab0007c7dab06
#
_cell.length_a   1.000
_cell.length_b   1.000
_cell.length_c   1.000
_cell.angle_alpha   90.00
_cell.angle_beta   90.00
_cell.angle_gamma   90.00
#
_symmetry.space_group_name_H-M   'P 1'
#
loop_
_entity.id
_entity.type
_entity.pdbx_description
1 polymer ?
#
loop_
_entity_poly.entity_id
_entity_poly.type
_entity_poly.pdbx_seq_one_letter_code
_entity_poly.pdbx_strand_id
1 'polypeptide(L)'
;MTKIDKDCSFLNLDLDLKYKIKDISLAEEGHKDMQLSEKEMPGLMAIREKYGPEKPLKGLKITGSLHMTIQTAMLIDTLYELGADIRWASCNIFSTQDHAAAAIAEKGSAAVFAWKGETLDEFWWCTEQALIWPDGSGPDLIVDDGGDATLYVHQGVKVEKDPSLLEKPTHSIDEKCLMDRLRMDYEQDPQKWTRIAKKIRGVSEETTTGVHRLYQLAEKKELLFPAINVNDSVTKSKFDNLYGCRESLADGIKRATDIMLAGKTVVIAGYGDVGKGCAASMRGYGAIVWVTEIDPICALQAAMEGFRVVTMEEAAPHGDVFVTATGSYRVIRGEHIEQMKNESIICNIGHFDNEIEMSYLNQHPQAVKINIRPQVDKWVLPSGKAVIVLAEGRLVNLGCATGHPSFVMSNSFSNQTLAQIKLAKENLEITVYTLPKELDEEVARLHLKNLSVSLTRLTQEQADYLGISVNGPYKPEHYRY
;
A
#
# COMPACT_ATOMS: atom_id res chain seq x y z
N MET A 1 -31.11 -4.22 -19.52
CA MET A 1 -30.98 -2.75 -19.46
C MET A 1 -30.87 -2.35 -18.01
N THR A 2 -29.70 -2.44 -17.47
CA THR A 2 -29.35 -2.12 -16.08
C THR A 2 -28.91 -0.67 -16.05
N LYS A 3 -29.53 0.09 -15.14
CA LYS A 3 -29.21 1.48 -14.85
C LYS A 3 -27.76 1.62 -14.37
N ILE A 4 -26.86 1.87 -15.30
CA ILE A 4 -25.57 2.48 -15.09
C ILE A 4 -25.64 3.83 -15.80
N ASP A 5 -26.44 4.72 -15.23
CA ASP A 5 -26.46 6.14 -15.55
C ASP A 5 -26.76 6.85 -14.24
N LYS A 6 -25.75 6.99 -13.41
CA LYS A 6 -25.62 8.12 -12.51
C LYS A 6 -24.45 8.92 -13.01
N ASP A 7 -24.77 10.13 -13.44
CA ASP A 7 -23.83 11.15 -13.86
C ASP A 7 -22.50 11.04 -13.11
N CYS A 8 -21.45 10.63 -13.82
CA CYS A 8 -20.08 10.89 -13.42
C CYS A 8 -19.91 12.41 -13.50
N SER A 9 -20.33 13.12 -12.46
CA SER A 9 -19.99 14.53 -12.32
C SER A 9 -18.49 14.59 -12.00
N PHE A 10 -17.67 14.62 -13.05
CA PHE A 10 -16.24 14.82 -12.91
C PHE A 10 -16.01 16.10 -12.11
N LEU A 11 -15.40 15.96 -10.93
CA LEU A 11 -14.99 17.10 -10.15
C LEU A 11 -13.92 17.86 -10.94
N ASN A 12 -14.14 19.12 -11.24
CA ASN A 12 -13.10 19.97 -11.81
C ASN A 12 -11.97 20.14 -10.79
N LEU A 13 -10.73 20.30 -11.26
CA LEU A 13 -9.63 20.70 -10.39
C LEU A 13 -9.90 22.07 -9.80
N ASP A 14 -9.62 22.20 -8.51
CA ASP A 14 -9.63 23.45 -7.77
C ASP A 14 -8.24 23.65 -7.16
N LEU A 15 -7.40 24.44 -7.85
CA LEU A 15 -6.01 24.63 -7.46
C LEU A 15 -5.85 25.47 -6.19
N ASP A 16 -6.87 26.26 -5.82
CA ASP A 16 -6.88 27.08 -4.60
C ASP A 16 -7.35 26.28 -3.37
N LEU A 17 -7.86 25.06 -3.60
CA LEU A 17 -8.35 24.19 -2.54
C LEU A 17 -7.21 23.69 -1.63
N LYS A 18 -7.30 24.05 -0.35
CA LYS A 18 -6.28 23.68 0.64
C LYS A 18 -6.39 22.22 1.10
N TYR A 19 -7.58 21.66 1.10
CA TYR A 19 -7.85 20.26 1.42
C TYR A 19 -9.28 19.88 0.99
N LYS A 20 -9.52 18.59 0.80
CA LYS A 20 -10.86 18.01 0.73
C LYS A 20 -10.84 16.68 1.50
N ILE A 21 -11.52 16.65 2.62
CA ILE A 21 -11.58 15.56 3.59
C ILE A 21 -13.03 15.33 4.01
N LYS A 22 -13.28 14.27 4.78
CA LYS A 22 -14.63 13.94 5.24
C LYS A 22 -15.23 15.00 6.17
N ASP A 23 -14.52 15.31 7.26
CA ASP A 23 -14.97 16.22 8.32
C ASP A 23 -13.76 16.75 9.10
N ILE A 24 -13.56 18.07 9.10
CA ILE A 24 -12.47 18.72 9.83
C ILE A 24 -12.65 18.64 11.36
N SER A 25 -13.89 18.45 11.84
CA SER A 25 -14.15 18.35 13.29
C SER A 25 -13.52 17.12 13.95
N LEU A 26 -13.06 16.13 13.15
CA LEU A 26 -12.36 14.94 13.62
C LEU A 26 -10.87 15.20 13.95
N ALA A 27 -10.35 16.41 13.74
CA ALA A 27 -8.93 16.72 13.91
C ALA A 27 -8.42 16.47 15.34
N GLU A 28 -9.22 16.81 16.37
CA GLU A 28 -8.83 16.58 17.78
C GLU A 28 -8.59 15.10 18.09
N GLU A 29 -9.44 14.21 17.55
CA GLU A 29 -9.27 12.76 17.68
C GLU A 29 -8.00 12.31 16.96
N GLY A 30 -7.77 12.80 15.74
CA GLY A 30 -6.56 12.48 14.96
C GLY A 30 -5.28 12.93 15.68
N HIS A 31 -5.25 14.11 16.28
CA HIS A 31 -4.07 14.55 17.06
C HIS A 31 -3.79 13.68 18.27
N LYS A 32 -4.82 13.19 18.97
CA LYS A 32 -4.65 12.26 20.10
C LYS A 32 -4.05 10.93 19.64
N ASP A 33 -4.55 10.40 18.53
CA ASP A 33 -4.03 9.15 17.96
C ASP A 33 -2.60 9.30 17.42
N MET A 34 -2.27 10.45 16.81
CA MET A 34 -0.90 10.76 16.41
C MET A 34 0.06 10.78 17.61
N GLN A 35 -0.36 11.29 18.78
CA GLN A 35 0.46 11.27 20.00
C GLN A 35 0.74 9.84 20.50
N LEU A 36 -0.20 8.91 20.34
CA LEU A 36 0.02 7.50 20.65
C LEU A 36 1.01 6.87 19.65
N SER A 37 0.81 7.14 18.36
CA SER A 37 1.67 6.62 17.29
C SER A 37 3.10 7.15 17.40
N GLU A 38 3.31 8.40 17.82
CA GLU A 38 4.65 8.99 17.97
C GLU A 38 5.54 8.15 18.89
N LYS A 39 5.00 7.63 19.99
CA LYS A 39 5.74 6.77 20.93
C LYS A 39 6.12 5.42 20.33
N GLU A 40 5.28 4.92 19.43
CA GLU A 40 5.46 3.63 18.75
C GLU A 40 6.26 3.74 17.45
N MET A 41 6.69 4.95 17.04
CA MET A 41 7.44 5.18 15.80
C MET A 41 8.86 5.75 16.06
N PRO A 42 9.69 5.05 16.86
CA PRO A 42 10.96 5.60 17.36
C PRO A 42 11.99 5.85 16.25
N GLY A 43 12.02 5.03 15.22
CA GLY A 43 12.93 5.21 14.09
C GLY A 43 12.61 6.47 13.29
N LEU A 44 11.34 6.69 12.99
CA LEU A 44 10.89 7.88 12.28
C LEU A 44 11.14 9.15 13.10
N MET A 45 10.90 9.11 14.42
CA MET A 45 11.18 10.24 15.32
C MET A 45 12.69 10.54 15.40
N ALA A 46 13.53 9.52 15.45
CA ALA A 46 14.98 9.70 15.44
C ALA A 46 15.50 10.30 14.13
N ILE A 47 14.89 9.95 12.99
CA ILE A 47 15.20 10.58 11.69
C ILE A 47 14.79 12.05 11.69
N ARG A 48 13.62 12.38 12.22
CA ARG A 48 13.15 13.75 12.38
C ARG A 48 14.12 14.58 13.24
N GLU A 49 14.56 14.04 14.37
CA GLU A 49 15.54 14.67 15.24
C GLU A 49 16.90 14.87 14.53
N LYS A 50 17.39 13.85 13.84
CA LYS A 50 18.68 13.86 13.15
C LYS A 50 18.75 14.86 12.00
N TYR A 51 17.75 14.84 11.13
CA TYR A 51 17.77 15.60 9.87
C TYR A 51 16.93 16.89 9.90
N GLY A 52 16.06 17.07 10.88
CA GLY A 52 15.21 18.25 11.03
C GLY A 52 15.96 19.58 11.05
N PRO A 53 17.10 19.70 11.78
CA PRO A 53 17.90 20.94 11.79
C PRO A 53 18.45 21.33 10.39
N GLU A 54 18.79 20.36 9.55
CA GLU A 54 19.35 20.59 8.21
C GLU A 54 18.29 20.94 7.16
N LYS A 55 17.05 20.53 7.40
CA LYS A 55 15.92 20.67 6.47
C LYS A 55 16.26 20.22 5.04
N PRO A 56 16.65 18.95 4.84
CA PRO A 56 17.18 18.46 3.55
C PRO A 56 16.17 18.50 2.41
N LEU A 57 14.87 18.65 2.71
CA LEU A 57 13.79 18.72 1.74
C LEU A 57 13.26 20.16 1.54
N LYS A 58 13.97 21.15 2.07
CA LYS A 58 13.53 22.56 2.02
C LYS A 58 13.28 23.04 0.58
N GLY A 59 12.05 23.52 0.35
CA GLY A 59 11.63 24.10 -0.92
C GLY A 59 11.30 23.06 -1.99
N LEU A 60 11.29 21.77 -1.66
CA LEU A 60 10.85 20.72 -2.57
C LEU A 60 9.36 20.44 -2.38
N LYS A 61 8.68 20.22 -3.50
CA LYS A 61 7.28 19.83 -3.59
C LYS A 61 7.17 18.31 -3.60
N ILE A 62 6.44 17.74 -2.63
CA ILE A 62 6.25 16.29 -2.52
C ILE A 62 4.78 15.95 -2.69
N THR A 63 4.46 15.11 -3.68
CA THR A 63 3.17 14.43 -3.76
C THR A 63 3.25 13.09 -3.06
N GLY A 64 2.31 12.81 -2.16
CA GLY A 64 2.08 11.48 -1.64
C GLY A 64 0.82 10.86 -2.22
N SER A 65 0.90 9.59 -2.60
CA SER A 65 -0.20 8.70 -2.96
C SER A 65 -0.02 7.42 -2.16
N LEU A 66 -0.40 7.47 -0.89
CA LEU A 66 -0.22 6.40 0.07
C LEU A 66 -1.34 6.47 1.11
N HIS A 67 -1.78 5.32 1.64
CA HIS A 67 -2.90 5.18 2.58
C HIS A 67 -2.91 6.30 3.64
N MET A 68 -3.96 7.11 3.71
CA MET A 68 -4.05 8.23 4.66
C MET A 68 -4.45 7.73 6.06
N THR A 69 -3.49 7.10 6.74
CA THR A 69 -3.63 6.55 8.11
C THR A 69 -2.96 7.47 9.13
N ILE A 70 -3.13 7.18 10.42
CA ILE A 70 -2.41 7.87 11.51
C ILE A 70 -0.90 7.77 11.33
N GLN A 71 -0.40 6.60 10.94
CA GLN A 71 1.03 6.40 10.70
C GLN A 71 1.53 7.25 9.53
N THR A 72 0.72 7.37 8.48
CA THR A 72 1.01 8.25 7.35
C THR A 72 0.98 9.73 7.74
N ALA A 73 0.09 10.13 8.64
CA ALA A 73 0.11 11.47 9.22
C ALA A 73 1.46 11.76 9.89
N MET A 74 2.06 10.78 10.58
CA MET A 74 3.41 10.91 11.16
C MET A 74 4.52 11.02 10.10
N LEU A 75 4.39 10.31 8.96
CA LEU A 75 5.31 10.47 7.82
C LEU A 75 5.19 11.87 7.22
N ILE A 76 3.98 12.34 6.95
CA ILE A 76 3.71 13.69 6.42
C ILE A 76 4.33 14.75 7.32
N ASP A 77 4.07 14.68 8.63
CA ASP A 77 4.66 15.60 9.59
C ASP A 77 6.19 15.56 9.58
N THR A 78 6.77 14.36 9.42
CA THR A 78 8.22 14.23 9.34
C THR A 78 8.77 14.90 8.09
N LEU A 79 8.19 14.65 6.92
CA LEU A 79 8.60 15.29 5.67
C LEU A 79 8.43 16.82 5.72
N TYR A 80 7.34 17.30 6.36
CA TYR A 80 7.10 18.72 6.58
C TYR A 80 8.18 19.35 7.49
N GLU A 81 8.51 18.70 8.61
CA GLU A 81 9.61 19.14 9.52
C GLU A 81 10.97 19.14 8.81
N LEU A 82 11.18 18.26 7.82
CA LEU A 82 12.37 18.25 6.97
C LEU A 82 12.33 19.34 5.88
N GLY A 83 11.25 20.13 5.80
CA GLY A 83 11.13 21.35 4.99
C GLY A 83 10.38 21.19 3.68
N ALA A 84 9.71 20.09 3.42
CA ALA A 84 8.93 19.88 2.21
C ALA A 84 7.61 20.67 2.20
N ASP A 85 7.15 21.03 0.99
CA ASP A 85 5.78 21.44 0.67
C ASP A 85 5.02 20.21 0.16
N ILE A 86 3.89 19.84 0.81
CA ILE A 86 3.32 18.50 0.65
C ILE A 86 1.86 18.57 0.21
N ARG A 87 1.50 17.73 -0.77
CA ARG A 87 0.13 17.43 -1.15
C ARG A 87 -0.07 15.92 -1.09
N TRP A 88 -1.22 15.46 -0.58
CA TRP A 88 -1.43 14.04 -0.29
C TRP A 88 -2.79 13.54 -0.73
N ALA A 89 -2.83 12.37 -1.37
CA ALA A 89 -4.02 11.57 -1.64
C ALA A 89 -3.84 10.15 -1.07
N SER A 90 -4.93 9.43 -0.86
CA SER A 90 -4.86 8.02 -0.49
C SER A 90 -4.68 7.15 -1.75
N CYS A 91 -4.00 6.03 -1.63
CA CYS A 91 -3.86 5.04 -2.71
C CYS A 91 -4.98 3.96 -2.69
N ASN A 92 -6.02 4.13 -1.88
CA ASN A 92 -7.14 3.19 -1.80
C ASN A 92 -8.40 3.86 -1.25
N ILE A 93 -9.55 3.61 -1.88
CA ILE A 93 -10.83 4.25 -1.58
C ILE A 93 -11.41 3.93 -0.18
N PHE A 94 -10.92 2.89 0.51
CA PHE A 94 -11.42 2.48 1.83
C PHE A 94 -10.40 2.59 2.96
N SER A 95 -9.14 2.96 2.66
CA SER A 95 -8.06 2.92 3.65
C SER A 95 -7.89 4.20 4.45
N THR A 96 -8.45 5.32 4.02
CA THR A 96 -8.34 6.60 4.73
C THR A 96 -8.96 6.50 6.13
N GLN A 97 -8.21 6.98 7.12
CA GLN A 97 -8.71 7.27 8.45
C GLN A 97 -9.07 8.76 8.49
N ASP A 98 -10.36 9.07 8.51
CA ASP A 98 -10.86 10.45 8.32
C ASP A 98 -10.33 11.43 9.38
N HIS A 99 -10.12 10.95 10.61
CA HIS A 99 -9.50 11.74 11.70
C HIS A 99 -8.01 12.04 11.46
N ALA A 100 -7.27 11.12 10.80
CA ALA A 100 -5.88 11.38 10.41
C ALA A 100 -5.80 12.46 9.33
N ALA A 101 -6.66 12.37 8.31
CA ALA A 101 -6.76 13.38 7.27
C ALA A 101 -7.13 14.76 7.85
N ALA A 102 -8.06 14.79 8.80
CA ALA A 102 -8.49 16.01 9.48
C ALA A 102 -7.35 16.65 10.31
N ALA A 103 -6.59 15.87 11.06
CA ALA A 103 -5.48 16.36 11.86
C ALA A 103 -4.39 17.04 11.01
N ILE A 104 -4.02 16.42 9.88
CA ILE A 104 -3.02 17.00 8.97
C ILE A 104 -3.55 18.24 8.26
N ALA A 105 -4.81 18.23 7.84
CA ALA A 105 -5.44 19.38 7.19
C ALA A 105 -5.57 20.59 8.14
N GLU A 106 -5.96 20.36 9.41
CA GLU A 106 -6.05 21.42 10.41
C GLU A 106 -4.66 21.99 10.76
N LYS A 107 -3.68 21.13 10.97
CA LYS A 107 -2.30 21.53 11.26
C LYS A 107 -1.64 22.26 10.09
N GLY A 108 -2.08 21.96 8.87
CA GLY A 108 -1.52 22.54 7.64
C GLY A 108 -0.14 21.99 7.26
N SER A 109 0.22 20.79 7.73
CA SER A 109 1.47 20.11 7.35
C SER A 109 1.44 19.63 5.89
N ALA A 110 0.26 19.40 5.35
CA ALA A 110 0.03 19.08 3.93
C ALA A 110 -1.36 19.52 3.49
N ALA A 111 -1.52 19.72 2.18
CA ALA A 111 -2.82 19.76 1.54
C ALA A 111 -3.31 18.31 1.33
N VAL A 112 -4.40 17.91 1.99
CA VAL A 112 -4.91 16.52 1.97
C VAL A 112 -6.19 16.42 1.17
N PHE A 113 -6.21 15.46 0.24
CA PHE A 113 -7.36 15.11 -0.58
C PHE A 113 -7.65 13.62 -0.40
N ALA A 114 -8.38 13.26 0.65
CA ALA A 114 -8.69 11.87 0.97
C ALA A 114 -9.84 11.76 1.98
N TRP A 115 -10.71 10.77 1.79
CA TRP A 115 -11.74 10.35 2.76
C TRP A 115 -12.10 8.89 2.59
N LYS A 116 -12.59 8.24 3.63
CA LYS A 116 -13.02 6.85 3.55
C LYS A 116 -14.32 6.73 2.75
N GLY A 117 -14.31 5.89 1.71
CA GLY A 117 -15.47 5.63 0.88
C GLY A 117 -15.55 6.53 -0.35
N GLU A 118 -14.42 6.98 -0.87
CA GLU A 118 -14.31 7.61 -2.19
C GLU A 118 -14.90 6.70 -3.28
N THR A 119 -15.51 7.30 -4.29
CA THR A 119 -15.75 6.63 -5.56
C THR A 119 -14.46 6.58 -6.37
N LEU A 120 -14.38 5.76 -7.43
CA LEU A 120 -13.19 5.71 -8.30
C LEU A 120 -12.93 7.05 -9.02
N ASP A 121 -13.97 7.79 -9.39
CA ASP A 121 -13.82 9.13 -9.96
C ASP A 121 -13.23 10.12 -8.96
N GLU A 122 -13.72 10.07 -7.69
CA GLU A 122 -13.18 10.89 -6.60
C GLU A 122 -11.74 10.52 -6.29
N PHE A 123 -11.38 9.24 -6.28
CA PHE A 123 -10.02 8.76 -6.07
C PHE A 123 -9.04 9.33 -7.10
N TRP A 124 -9.36 9.23 -8.40
CA TRP A 124 -8.50 9.78 -9.45
C TRP A 124 -8.47 11.31 -9.44
N TRP A 125 -9.58 11.96 -9.05
CA TRP A 125 -9.59 13.39 -8.81
C TRP A 125 -8.65 13.79 -7.65
N CYS A 126 -8.70 13.07 -6.53
CA CYS A 126 -7.80 13.31 -5.38
C CYS A 126 -6.34 13.14 -5.77
N THR A 127 -6.01 12.09 -6.53
CA THR A 127 -4.66 11.83 -7.03
C THR A 127 -4.17 12.97 -7.93
N GLU A 128 -4.99 13.42 -8.88
CA GLU A 128 -4.64 14.55 -9.74
C GLU A 128 -4.49 15.85 -8.93
N GLN A 129 -5.42 16.10 -8.01
CA GLN A 129 -5.39 17.28 -7.13
C GLN A 129 -4.10 17.32 -6.28
N ALA A 130 -3.60 16.16 -5.84
CA ALA A 130 -2.33 16.05 -5.12
C ALA A 130 -1.10 16.21 -6.03
N LEU A 131 -1.22 15.95 -7.33
CA LEU A 131 -0.14 16.10 -8.32
C LEU A 131 0.03 17.54 -8.84
N ILE A 132 -0.92 18.44 -8.59
CA ILE A 132 -0.88 19.80 -9.18
C ILE A 132 -0.89 20.84 -8.06
N TRP A 133 0.08 21.75 -8.07
CA TRP A 133 0.18 22.89 -7.16
C TRP A 133 -0.63 24.11 -7.66
N PRO A 134 -0.95 25.08 -6.78
CA PRO A 134 -1.70 26.29 -7.17
C PRO A 134 -1.07 27.10 -8.32
N ASP A 135 0.25 27.02 -8.50
CA ASP A 135 0.98 27.67 -9.59
C ASP A 135 0.94 26.86 -10.91
N GLY A 136 0.18 25.77 -10.97
CA GLY A 136 0.09 24.87 -12.12
C GLY A 136 1.32 23.97 -12.30
N SER A 137 2.29 23.98 -11.38
CA SER A 137 3.41 23.06 -11.41
C SER A 137 3.05 21.69 -10.79
N GLY A 138 3.88 20.69 -11.06
CA GLY A 138 3.83 19.39 -10.38
C GLY A 138 4.85 19.27 -9.25
N PRO A 139 4.98 18.06 -8.67
CA PRO A 139 5.93 17.75 -7.61
C PRO A 139 7.39 17.71 -8.13
N ASP A 140 8.33 17.88 -7.19
CA ASP A 140 9.73 17.52 -7.40
C ASP A 140 9.98 16.03 -7.06
N LEU A 141 9.22 15.50 -6.12
CA LEU A 141 9.35 14.13 -5.61
C LEU A 141 7.97 13.49 -5.40
N ILE A 142 7.91 12.16 -5.52
CA ILE A 142 6.70 11.38 -5.27
C ILE A 142 6.98 10.33 -4.19
N VAL A 143 6.06 10.18 -3.24
CA VAL A 143 5.93 9.02 -2.34
C VAL A 143 4.72 8.24 -2.82
N ASP A 144 4.92 7.03 -3.32
CA ASP A 144 3.86 6.23 -3.94
C ASP A 144 3.70 4.87 -3.26
N ASP A 145 2.49 4.33 -3.32
CA ASP A 145 2.13 3.02 -2.80
C ASP A 145 1.16 2.33 -3.79
N GLY A 146 1.70 1.40 -4.57
CA GLY A 146 1.01 0.77 -5.68
C GLY A 146 1.26 1.45 -7.03
N GLY A 147 1.92 2.61 -7.02
CA GLY A 147 2.35 3.31 -8.23
C GLY A 147 1.24 4.08 -8.94
N ASP A 148 0.17 4.51 -8.27
CA ASP A 148 -0.96 5.15 -8.95
C ASP A 148 -0.67 6.60 -9.34
N ALA A 149 0.01 7.39 -8.50
CA ALA A 149 0.48 8.72 -8.88
C ALA A 149 1.51 8.65 -10.03
N THR A 150 2.43 7.70 -9.93
CA THR A 150 3.42 7.40 -10.99
C THR A 150 2.73 7.00 -12.29
N LEU A 151 1.73 6.11 -12.22
CA LEU A 151 0.94 5.68 -13.37
C LEU A 151 0.23 6.85 -14.04
N TYR A 152 -0.40 7.73 -13.25
CA TYR A 152 -1.09 8.90 -13.76
C TYR A 152 -0.17 9.77 -14.62
N VAL A 153 1.01 10.11 -14.11
CA VAL A 153 2.01 10.91 -14.84
C VAL A 153 2.48 10.20 -16.11
N HIS A 154 2.78 8.89 -16.04
CA HIS A 154 3.25 8.13 -17.19
C HIS A 154 2.18 7.97 -18.27
N GLN A 155 0.93 7.69 -17.89
CA GLN A 155 -0.19 7.60 -18.84
C GLN A 155 -0.51 8.97 -19.45
N GLY A 156 -0.44 10.04 -18.66
CA GLY A 156 -0.61 11.39 -19.15
C GLY A 156 0.40 11.72 -20.26
N VAL A 157 1.69 11.45 -20.04
CA VAL A 157 2.73 11.62 -21.07
C VAL A 157 2.50 10.74 -22.30
N LYS A 158 2.00 9.50 -22.11
CA LYS A 158 1.66 8.61 -23.24
C LYS A 158 0.50 9.15 -24.06
N VAL A 159 -0.56 9.61 -23.42
CA VAL A 159 -1.74 10.23 -24.08
C VAL A 159 -1.33 11.49 -24.85
N GLU A 160 -0.47 12.35 -24.28
CA GLU A 160 0.05 13.52 -24.97
C GLU A 160 0.85 13.19 -26.24
N LYS A 161 1.58 12.07 -26.24
CA LYS A 161 2.32 11.57 -27.41
C LYS A 161 1.42 10.84 -28.43
N ASP A 162 0.41 10.14 -27.98
CA ASP A 162 -0.52 9.37 -28.79
C ASP A 162 -1.95 9.50 -28.25
N PRO A 163 -2.69 10.55 -28.64
CA PRO A 163 -4.08 10.76 -28.19
C PRO A 163 -5.05 9.64 -28.59
N SER A 164 -4.70 8.79 -29.58
CA SER A 164 -5.54 7.66 -29.94
C SER A 164 -5.73 6.63 -28.83
N LEU A 165 -4.87 6.66 -27.80
CA LEU A 165 -5.01 5.84 -26.61
C LEU A 165 -6.33 6.11 -25.86
N LEU A 166 -6.85 7.35 -25.93
CA LEU A 166 -8.12 7.73 -25.32
C LEU A 166 -9.34 7.07 -25.96
N GLU A 167 -9.21 6.55 -27.18
CA GLU A 167 -10.29 5.89 -27.91
C GLU A 167 -10.25 4.36 -27.77
N LYS A 168 -9.23 3.81 -27.09
CA LYS A 168 -9.12 2.37 -26.87
C LYS A 168 -10.11 1.90 -25.80
N PRO A 169 -10.67 0.69 -25.93
CA PRO A 169 -11.52 0.11 -24.89
C PRO A 169 -10.70 -0.11 -23.60
N THR A 170 -11.28 0.23 -22.47
CA THR A 170 -10.71 0.02 -21.14
C THR A 170 -11.07 -1.37 -20.60
N HIS A 171 -10.21 -1.94 -19.78
CA HIS A 171 -10.38 -3.30 -19.23
C HIS A 171 -11.07 -3.31 -17.86
N SER A 172 -11.15 -2.16 -17.20
CA SER A 172 -11.79 -2.01 -15.89
C SER A 172 -12.48 -0.63 -15.76
N ILE A 173 -13.36 -0.51 -14.76
CA ILE A 173 -13.98 0.78 -14.42
C ILE A 173 -12.90 1.75 -13.93
N ASP A 174 -11.94 1.27 -13.16
CA ASP A 174 -10.82 2.05 -12.63
C ASP A 174 -10.00 2.67 -13.77
N GLU A 175 -9.56 1.86 -14.74
CA GLU A 175 -8.86 2.34 -15.94
C GLU A 175 -9.71 3.36 -16.72
N LYS A 176 -11.02 3.14 -16.80
CA LYS A 176 -11.93 4.08 -17.46
C LYS A 176 -11.91 5.45 -16.77
N CYS A 177 -12.04 5.49 -15.44
CA CYS A 177 -12.02 6.75 -14.69
C CYS A 177 -10.70 7.51 -14.90
N LEU A 178 -9.56 6.82 -14.87
CA LEU A 178 -8.25 7.42 -15.18
C LEU A 178 -8.22 8.00 -16.60
N MET A 179 -8.65 7.23 -17.61
CA MET A 179 -8.59 7.68 -19.01
C MET A 179 -9.57 8.84 -19.28
N ASP A 180 -10.72 8.87 -18.64
CA ASP A 180 -11.67 9.99 -18.73
C ASP A 180 -11.07 11.28 -18.14
N ARG A 181 -10.33 11.19 -17.03
CA ARG A 181 -9.61 12.35 -16.47
C ARG A 181 -8.46 12.80 -17.38
N LEU A 182 -7.67 11.89 -17.90
CA LEU A 182 -6.58 12.20 -18.83
C LEU A 182 -7.11 12.83 -20.12
N ARG A 183 -8.32 12.49 -20.56
CA ARG A 183 -9.00 13.16 -21.69
C ARG A 183 -9.24 14.64 -21.36
N MET A 184 -9.79 14.93 -20.18
CA MET A 184 -10.03 16.31 -19.74
C MET A 184 -8.72 17.11 -19.66
N ASP A 185 -7.67 16.49 -19.11
CA ASP A 185 -6.34 17.10 -19.02
C ASP A 185 -5.78 17.46 -20.41
N TYR A 186 -5.85 16.49 -21.33
CA TYR A 186 -5.35 16.67 -22.69
C TYR A 186 -6.10 17.77 -23.46
N GLU A 187 -7.43 17.86 -23.29
CA GLU A 187 -8.25 18.90 -23.89
C GLU A 187 -7.91 20.31 -23.36
N GLN A 188 -7.53 20.40 -22.08
CA GLN A 188 -7.17 21.68 -21.45
C GLN A 188 -5.72 22.10 -21.74
N ASP A 189 -4.77 21.17 -21.61
CA ASP A 189 -3.33 21.43 -21.80
C ASP A 189 -2.61 20.17 -22.33
N PRO A 190 -2.44 20.04 -23.64
CA PRO A 190 -1.84 18.87 -24.28
C PRO A 190 -0.36 18.61 -23.95
N GLN A 191 0.26 19.42 -23.10
CA GLN A 191 1.65 19.28 -22.68
C GLN A 191 1.82 19.31 -21.14
N LYS A 192 0.74 19.25 -20.41
CA LYS A 192 0.72 19.31 -18.93
C LYS A 192 1.64 18.27 -18.31
N TRP A 193 1.43 16.99 -18.63
CA TRP A 193 2.14 15.88 -18.02
C TRP A 193 3.59 15.76 -18.49
N THR A 194 3.88 16.05 -19.75
CA THR A 194 5.28 16.13 -20.25
C THR A 194 6.07 17.21 -19.53
N ARG A 195 5.44 18.36 -19.25
CA ARG A 195 6.07 19.47 -18.54
C ARG A 195 6.33 19.13 -17.07
N ILE A 196 5.37 18.46 -16.42
CA ILE A 196 5.46 18.02 -15.02
C ILE A 196 6.52 16.92 -14.89
N ALA A 197 6.44 15.86 -15.68
CA ALA A 197 7.37 14.73 -15.62
C ALA A 197 8.84 15.13 -15.72
N LYS A 198 9.17 16.15 -16.53
CA LYS A 198 10.54 16.65 -16.68
C LYS A 198 11.13 17.28 -15.41
N LYS A 199 10.30 17.67 -14.45
CA LYS A 199 10.73 18.31 -13.20
C LYS A 199 10.82 17.32 -12.05
N ILE A 200 10.18 16.15 -12.16
CA ILE A 200 10.20 15.12 -11.13
C ILE A 200 11.61 14.53 -11.03
N ARG A 201 12.22 14.64 -9.87
CA ARG A 201 13.55 14.09 -9.55
C ARG A 201 13.51 12.61 -9.25
N GLY A 202 12.35 12.07 -8.82
CA GLY A 202 12.16 10.67 -8.59
C GLY A 202 10.96 10.33 -7.73
N VAL A 203 10.74 9.01 -7.61
CA VAL A 203 9.69 8.40 -6.79
C VAL A 203 10.28 7.38 -5.82
N SER A 204 9.73 7.29 -4.62
CA SER A 204 9.94 6.15 -3.73
C SER A 204 8.65 5.33 -3.62
N GLU A 205 8.77 4.01 -3.87
CA GLU A 205 7.63 3.09 -3.96
C GLU A 205 7.61 2.14 -2.75
N GLU A 206 6.45 2.06 -2.10
CA GLU A 206 6.22 1.32 -0.85
C GLU A 206 5.97 -0.17 -1.07
N THR A 207 5.23 -0.56 -2.12
CA THR A 207 4.68 -1.91 -2.20
C THR A 207 5.17 -2.71 -3.40
N THR A 208 5.16 -4.04 -3.26
CA THR A 208 5.60 -5.01 -4.28
C THR A 208 4.95 -4.76 -5.64
N THR A 209 3.67 -4.41 -5.67
CA THR A 209 2.95 -4.21 -6.93
C THR A 209 3.41 -2.97 -7.69
N GLY A 210 3.60 -1.86 -6.97
CA GLY A 210 4.14 -0.64 -7.57
C GLY A 210 5.58 -0.84 -8.05
N VAL A 211 6.41 -1.52 -7.25
CA VAL A 211 7.78 -1.90 -7.64
C VAL A 211 7.80 -2.72 -8.92
N HIS A 212 6.89 -3.69 -9.06
CA HIS A 212 6.78 -4.49 -10.29
C HIS A 212 6.45 -3.62 -11.51
N ARG A 213 5.53 -2.66 -11.37
CA ARG A 213 5.22 -1.66 -12.42
C ARG A 213 6.45 -0.84 -12.80
N LEU A 214 7.23 -0.38 -11.82
CA LEU A 214 8.46 0.40 -12.05
C LEU A 214 9.50 -0.40 -12.85
N TYR A 215 9.74 -1.66 -12.49
CA TYR A 215 10.64 -2.53 -13.25
C TYR A 215 10.15 -2.77 -14.68
N GLN A 216 8.85 -2.99 -14.89
CA GLN A 216 8.28 -3.12 -16.22
C GLN A 216 8.47 -1.86 -17.08
N LEU A 217 8.30 -0.67 -16.49
CA LEU A 217 8.55 0.60 -17.16
C LEU A 217 10.04 0.76 -17.51
N ALA A 218 10.92 0.39 -16.60
CA ALA A 218 12.37 0.45 -16.81
C ALA A 218 12.83 -0.51 -17.94
N GLU A 219 12.37 -1.76 -17.94
CA GLU A 219 12.67 -2.76 -18.98
C GLU A 219 12.20 -2.28 -20.37
N LYS A 220 11.02 -1.66 -20.44
CA LYS A 220 10.48 -1.08 -21.67
C LYS A 220 11.12 0.25 -22.06
N LYS A 221 12.03 0.80 -21.25
CA LYS A 221 12.61 2.14 -21.41
C LYS A 221 11.56 3.25 -21.45
N GLU A 222 10.49 3.08 -20.69
CA GLU A 222 9.37 4.00 -20.57
C GLU A 222 9.36 4.76 -19.23
N LEU A 223 10.22 4.37 -18.28
CA LEU A 223 10.36 5.06 -16.99
C LEU A 223 10.83 6.51 -17.25
N LEU A 224 10.13 7.48 -16.66
CA LEU A 224 10.34 8.92 -16.94
C LEU A 224 11.29 9.60 -15.95
N PHE A 225 11.48 9.03 -14.77
CA PHE A 225 12.33 9.56 -13.69
C PHE A 225 12.88 8.43 -12.82
N PRO A 226 13.95 8.66 -12.04
CA PRO A 226 14.50 7.67 -11.12
C PRO A 226 13.47 7.15 -10.12
N ALA A 227 13.58 5.88 -9.74
CA ALA A 227 12.72 5.26 -8.75
C ALA A 227 13.53 4.55 -7.67
N ILE A 228 13.13 4.67 -6.40
CA ILE A 228 13.68 3.89 -5.29
C ILE A 228 12.64 2.88 -4.84
N ASN A 229 12.98 1.61 -4.95
CA ASN A 229 12.23 0.49 -4.43
C ASN A 229 12.48 0.38 -2.91
N VAL A 230 11.55 0.93 -2.13
CA VAL A 230 11.58 0.85 -0.67
C VAL A 230 11.10 -0.51 -0.18
N ASN A 231 10.17 -1.16 -0.92
CA ASN A 231 9.62 -2.45 -0.54
C ASN A 231 10.70 -3.51 -0.28
N ASP A 232 11.77 -3.52 -1.08
CA ASP A 232 12.82 -4.54 -0.99
C ASP A 232 13.93 -4.20 0.03
N SER A 233 13.86 -3.05 0.72
CA SER A 233 14.63 -2.85 1.94
C SER A 233 14.27 -3.94 2.95
N VAL A 234 15.28 -4.56 3.59
CA VAL A 234 15.03 -5.68 4.50
C VAL A 234 14.21 -5.24 5.71
N THR A 235 14.49 -4.04 6.24
CA THR A 235 13.73 -3.43 7.33
C THR A 235 12.31 -3.00 6.92
N LYS A 236 11.97 -3.05 5.62
CA LYS A 236 10.58 -2.93 5.14
C LYS A 236 9.99 -4.32 4.90
N SER A 237 10.49 -5.08 3.96
CA SER A 237 9.85 -6.32 3.51
C SER A 237 9.75 -7.40 4.60
N LYS A 238 10.78 -7.54 5.44
CA LYS A 238 10.79 -8.52 6.54
C LYS A 238 10.08 -8.04 7.80
N PHE A 239 9.64 -6.79 7.85
CA PHE A 239 8.90 -6.20 8.98
C PHE A 239 7.47 -5.89 8.59
N ASP A 240 7.25 -5.00 7.65
CA ASP A 240 5.92 -4.59 7.17
C ASP A 240 5.15 -5.78 6.58
N ASN A 241 5.69 -6.39 5.53
CA ASN A 241 4.98 -7.48 4.85
C ASN A 241 4.79 -8.72 5.76
N LEU A 242 5.75 -9.00 6.66
CA LEU A 242 5.70 -10.16 7.54
C LEU A 242 4.95 -9.85 8.85
N TYR A 243 5.52 -8.97 9.68
CA TYR A 243 4.97 -8.69 11.02
C TYR A 243 3.74 -7.81 10.95
N GLY A 244 3.68 -6.85 10.01
CA GLY A 244 2.50 -6.03 9.80
C GLY A 244 1.28 -6.86 9.44
N CYS A 245 1.40 -7.77 8.48
CA CYS A 245 0.31 -8.67 8.10
C CYS A 245 -0.01 -9.70 9.20
N ARG A 246 0.99 -10.12 9.99
CA ARG A 246 0.79 -11.00 11.14
C ARG A 246 -0.14 -10.38 12.19
N GLU A 247 -0.01 -9.08 12.45
CA GLU A 247 -0.88 -8.36 13.39
C GLU A 247 -2.22 -8.00 12.73
N SER A 248 -2.19 -7.38 11.57
CA SER A 248 -3.34 -6.69 10.98
C SER A 248 -4.36 -7.61 10.31
N LEU A 249 -3.98 -8.82 9.85
CA LEU A 249 -4.95 -9.77 9.28
C LEU A 249 -5.99 -10.17 10.31
N ALA A 250 -5.53 -10.61 11.49
CA ALA A 250 -6.42 -11.05 12.58
C ALA A 250 -7.33 -9.90 13.04
N ASP A 251 -6.78 -8.68 13.14
CA ASP A 251 -7.53 -7.48 13.52
C ASP A 251 -8.64 -7.20 12.49
N GLY A 252 -8.33 -7.22 11.18
CA GLY A 252 -9.32 -7.01 10.13
C GLY A 252 -10.46 -8.04 10.15
N ILE A 253 -10.13 -9.32 10.22
CA ILE A 253 -11.13 -10.40 10.27
C ILE A 253 -12.00 -10.29 11.53
N LYS A 254 -11.39 -10.09 12.69
CA LYS A 254 -12.11 -10.05 13.98
C LYS A 254 -13.02 -8.81 14.11
N ARG A 255 -12.55 -7.63 13.71
CA ARG A 255 -13.40 -6.42 13.71
C ARG A 255 -14.57 -6.55 12.74
N ALA A 256 -14.33 -7.15 11.56
CA ALA A 256 -15.38 -7.35 10.57
C ALA A 256 -16.46 -8.32 11.03
N THR A 257 -16.08 -9.44 11.68
CA THR A 257 -16.94 -10.60 11.83
C THR A 257 -17.15 -11.06 13.27
N ASP A 258 -16.27 -10.67 14.19
CA ASP A 258 -16.26 -11.09 15.59
C ASP A 258 -16.20 -12.63 15.76
N ILE A 259 -15.68 -13.36 14.75
CA ILE A 259 -15.58 -14.81 14.80
C ILE A 259 -14.47 -15.30 15.70
N MET A 260 -14.64 -16.49 16.26
CA MET A 260 -13.57 -17.25 16.88
C MET A 260 -12.76 -17.96 15.80
N LEU A 261 -11.44 -17.69 15.75
CA LEU A 261 -10.53 -18.30 14.77
C LEU A 261 -10.06 -19.70 15.17
N ALA A 262 -9.96 -19.97 16.48
CA ALA A 262 -9.54 -21.29 16.97
C ALA A 262 -10.45 -22.41 16.46
N GLY A 263 -9.82 -23.49 15.98
CA GLY A 263 -10.50 -24.66 15.44
C GLY A 263 -11.05 -24.52 14.02
N LYS A 264 -11.00 -23.32 13.43
CA LYS A 264 -11.40 -23.10 12.02
C LYS A 264 -10.27 -23.47 11.06
N THR A 265 -10.64 -23.98 9.90
CA THR A 265 -9.71 -24.17 8.79
C THR A 265 -9.54 -22.84 8.06
N VAL A 266 -8.35 -22.26 8.14
CA VAL A 266 -7.98 -21.02 7.44
C VAL A 266 -7.04 -21.34 6.29
N VAL A 267 -7.44 -20.98 5.09
CA VAL A 267 -6.67 -21.18 3.85
C VAL A 267 -5.95 -19.89 3.51
N ILE A 268 -4.63 -19.92 3.47
CA ILE A 268 -3.78 -18.78 3.04
C ILE A 268 -3.28 -19.07 1.65
N ALA A 269 -3.69 -18.26 0.68
CA ALA A 269 -3.18 -18.34 -0.68
C ALA A 269 -1.95 -17.44 -0.83
N GLY A 270 -0.79 -18.09 -1.07
CA GLY A 270 0.54 -17.46 -1.11
C GLY A 270 1.32 -17.66 0.18
N TYR A 271 2.64 -17.93 0.05
CA TYR A 271 3.56 -18.12 1.19
C TYR A 271 4.86 -17.30 1.02
N GLY A 272 4.73 -16.10 0.39
CA GLY A 272 5.72 -15.04 0.47
C GLY A 272 5.74 -14.40 1.87
N ASP A 273 6.38 -13.25 2.04
CA ASP A 273 6.49 -12.60 3.36
C ASP A 273 5.10 -12.32 3.99
N VAL A 274 4.16 -11.82 3.20
CA VAL A 274 2.77 -11.59 3.64
C VAL A 274 2.09 -12.89 4.08
N GLY A 275 2.14 -13.92 3.22
CA GLY A 275 1.52 -15.21 3.53
C GLY A 275 2.12 -15.90 4.75
N LYS A 276 3.45 -15.80 4.96
CA LYS A 276 4.15 -16.29 6.16
C LYS A 276 3.64 -15.61 7.43
N GLY A 277 3.50 -14.28 7.39
CA GLY A 277 2.93 -13.52 8.50
C GLY A 277 1.50 -13.95 8.81
N CYS A 278 0.67 -14.03 7.78
CA CYS A 278 -0.73 -14.46 7.91
C CYS A 278 -0.87 -15.89 8.48
N ALA A 279 -0.11 -16.84 7.95
CA ALA A 279 -0.14 -18.23 8.40
C ALA A 279 0.31 -18.37 9.87
N ALA A 280 1.38 -17.67 10.26
CA ALA A 280 1.85 -17.63 11.64
C ALA A 280 0.82 -17.02 12.59
N SER A 281 0.15 -15.94 12.19
CA SER A 281 -0.93 -15.29 12.95
C SER A 281 -2.08 -16.24 13.18
N MET A 282 -2.63 -16.83 12.13
CA MET A 282 -3.78 -17.74 12.22
C MET A 282 -3.46 -18.97 13.06
N ARG A 283 -2.28 -19.57 12.90
CA ARG A 283 -1.79 -20.67 13.77
C ARG A 283 -1.70 -20.21 15.23
N GLY A 284 -1.21 -19.00 15.49
CA GLY A 284 -1.14 -18.42 16.83
C GLY A 284 -2.51 -18.26 17.52
N TYR A 285 -3.56 -18.04 16.75
CA TYR A 285 -4.95 -18.05 17.24
C TYR A 285 -5.56 -19.45 17.37
N GLY A 286 -4.83 -20.51 17.06
CA GLY A 286 -5.32 -21.89 17.16
C GLY A 286 -6.14 -22.36 15.96
N ALA A 287 -6.04 -21.69 14.83
CA ALA A 287 -6.64 -22.13 13.57
C ALA A 287 -5.85 -23.30 12.95
N ILE A 288 -6.53 -24.12 12.16
CA ILE A 288 -5.95 -25.16 11.32
C ILE A 288 -5.59 -24.49 9.98
N VAL A 289 -4.30 -24.19 9.79
CA VAL A 289 -3.85 -23.43 8.62
C VAL A 289 -3.48 -24.35 7.47
N TRP A 290 -4.06 -24.09 6.31
CA TRP A 290 -3.66 -24.67 5.02
C TRP A 290 -3.08 -23.57 4.14
N VAL A 291 -2.15 -23.93 3.27
CA VAL A 291 -1.47 -22.99 2.37
C VAL A 291 -1.65 -23.45 0.93
N THR A 292 -1.90 -22.52 0.01
CA THR A 292 -1.78 -22.76 -1.43
C THR A 292 -0.62 -21.94 -1.99
N GLU A 293 0.23 -22.54 -2.82
CA GLU A 293 1.45 -21.90 -3.31
C GLU A 293 1.86 -22.45 -4.68
N ILE A 294 2.42 -21.60 -5.53
CA ILE A 294 2.93 -21.97 -6.86
C ILE A 294 4.46 -22.12 -6.88
N ASP A 295 5.17 -21.38 -6.00
CA ASP A 295 6.62 -21.47 -5.88
C ASP A 295 7.00 -22.69 -5.07
N PRO A 296 7.75 -23.67 -5.64
CA PRO A 296 8.13 -24.89 -4.93
C PRO A 296 9.02 -24.64 -3.71
N ILE A 297 9.79 -23.54 -3.68
CA ILE A 297 10.62 -23.17 -2.53
C ILE A 297 9.72 -22.69 -1.38
N CYS A 298 8.79 -21.79 -1.65
CA CYS A 298 7.83 -21.30 -0.66
C CYS A 298 6.92 -22.42 -0.17
N ALA A 299 6.46 -23.31 -1.06
CA ALA A 299 5.67 -24.49 -0.70
C ALA A 299 6.45 -25.44 0.23
N LEU A 300 7.74 -25.67 -0.07
CA LEU A 300 8.60 -26.50 0.78
C LEU A 300 8.81 -25.84 2.16
N GLN A 301 9.01 -24.53 2.22
CA GLN A 301 9.12 -23.79 3.48
C GLN A 301 7.82 -23.94 4.32
N ALA A 302 6.64 -23.76 3.68
CA ALA A 302 5.36 -23.95 4.36
C ALA A 302 5.21 -25.36 4.94
N ALA A 303 5.59 -26.40 4.17
CA ALA A 303 5.56 -27.79 4.63
C ALA A 303 6.52 -28.04 5.79
N MET A 304 7.73 -27.45 5.78
CA MET A 304 8.72 -27.55 6.88
C MET A 304 8.23 -26.86 8.16
N GLU A 305 7.44 -25.79 8.01
CA GLU A 305 6.76 -25.11 9.13
C GLU A 305 5.54 -25.91 9.66
N GLY A 306 5.21 -27.05 9.05
CA GLY A 306 4.14 -27.94 9.47
C GLY A 306 2.75 -27.56 8.94
N PHE A 307 2.68 -26.67 7.95
CA PHE A 307 1.41 -26.36 7.28
C PHE A 307 1.09 -27.41 6.21
N ARG A 308 -0.20 -27.70 6.05
CA ARG A 308 -0.69 -28.50 4.94
C ARG A 308 -0.69 -27.64 3.67
N VAL A 309 0.10 -28.05 2.66
CA VAL A 309 0.12 -27.37 1.35
C VAL A 309 -0.79 -28.15 0.40
N VAL A 310 -1.72 -27.44 -0.24
CA VAL A 310 -2.77 -27.99 -1.11
C VAL A 310 -3.04 -27.04 -2.29
N THR A 311 -3.84 -27.47 -3.26
CA THR A 311 -4.38 -26.55 -4.29
C THR A 311 -5.64 -25.84 -3.77
N MET A 312 -6.07 -24.78 -4.46
CA MET A 312 -7.30 -24.07 -4.09
C MET A 312 -8.52 -24.94 -4.31
N GLU A 313 -8.52 -25.79 -5.35
CA GLU A 313 -9.57 -26.78 -5.62
C GLU A 313 -9.75 -27.78 -4.49
N GLU A 314 -8.64 -28.24 -3.91
CA GLU A 314 -8.67 -29.13 -2.73
C GLU A 314 -9.10 -28.38 -1.45
N ALA A 315 -8.75 -27.10 -1.33
CA ALA A 315 -9.04 -26.32 -0.14
C ALA A 315 -10.50 -25.81 -0.10
N ALA A 316 -11.07 -25.45 -1.23
CA ALA A 316 -12.38 -24.80 -1.32
C ALA A 316 -13.51 -25.52 -0.54
N PRO A 317 -13.68 -26.87 -0.61
CA PRO A 317 -14.71 -27.57 0.15
C PRO A 317 -14.48 -27.61 1.67
N HIS A 318 -13.29 -27.27 2.14
CA HIS A 318 -12.86 -27.50 3.52
C HIS A 318 -12.58 -26.23 4.33
N GLY A 319 -12.29 -25.10 3.66
CA GLY A 319 -11.97 -23.84 4.33
C GLY A 319 -13.19 -23.19 4.99
N ASP A 320 -12.98 -22.59 6.14
CA ASP A 320 -13.94 -21.72 6.82
C ASP A 320 -13.62 -20.24 6.55
N VAL A 321 -12.33 -19.92 6.38
CA VAL A 321 -11.82 -18.59 6.04
C VAL A 321 -10.77 -18.72 4.94
N PHE A 322 -10.87 -17.89 3.91
CA PHE A 322 -9.94 -17.83 2.80
C PHE A 322 -9.29 -16.46 2.76
N VAL A 323 -7.97 -16.41 2.69
CA VAL A 323 -7.16 -15.20 2.67
C VAL A 323 -6.24 -15.23 1.47
N THR A 324 -6.34 -14.27 0.56
CA THR A 324 -5.42 -14.13 -0.57
C THR A 324 -4.28 -13.17 -0.23
N ALA A 325 -3.05 -13.54 -0.61
CA ALA A 325 -1.82 -12.85 -0.28
C ALA A 325 -0.73 -13.04 -1.36
N THR A 326 -1.14 -13.15 -2.64
CA THR A 326 -0.26 -13.55 -3.73
C THR A 326 0.19 -12.39 -4.62
N GLY A 327 -0.57 -11.28 -4.65
CA GLY A 327 -0.40 -10.21 -5.63
C GLY A 327 -0.74 -10.64 -7.07
N SER A 328 -1.40 -11.80 -7.25
CA SER A 328 -1.74 -12.38 -8.55
C SER A 328 -3.19 -12.05 -8.96
N TYR A 329 -3.68 -12.68 -10.00
CA TYR A 329 -4.98 -12.41 -10.59
C TYR A 329 -5.89 -13.65 -10.48
N ARG A 330 -7.14 -13.46 -9.98
CA ARG A 330 -8.19 -14.50 -9.86
C ARG A 330 -7.70 -15.77 -9.18
N VAL A 331 -7.06 -15.65 -8.05
CA VAL A 331 -6.62 -16.77 -7.22
C VAL A 331 -7.82 -17.53 -6.65
N ILE A 332 -8.85 -16.80 -6.23
CA ILE A 332 -10.17 -17.36 -5.89
C ILE A 332 -11.14 -17.02 -7.03
N ARG A 333 -11.56 -18.04 -7.77
CA ARG A 333 -12.46 -17.95 -8.92
C ARG A 333 -13.88 -18.32 -8.54
N GLY A 334 -14.85 -18.01 -9.39
CA GLY A 334 -16.25 -18.38 -9.20
C GLY A 334 -16.47 -19.87 -8.94
N GLU A 335 -15.74 -20.75 -9.65
CA GLU A 335 -15.79 -22.21 -9.43
C GLU A 335 -15.35 -22.65 -8.03
N HIS A 336 -14.39 -21.94 -7.41
CA HIS A 336 -13.99 -22.19 -6.02
C HIS A 336 -15.08 -21.72 -5.06
N ILE A 337 -15.66 -20.53 -5.30
CA ILE A 337 -16.72 -19.94 -4.48
C ILE A 337 -17.94 -20.89 -4.42
N GLU A 338 -18.33 -21.50 -5.54
CA GLU A 338 -19.43 -22.48 -5.60
C GLU A 338 -19.18 -23.73 -4.75
N GLN A 339 -17.91 -24.12 -4.56
CA GLN A 339 -17.54 -25.30 -3.78
C GLN A 339 -17.37 -25.02 -2.29
N MET A 340 -17.22 -23.76 -1.89
CA MET A 340 -16.98 -23.37 -0.49
C MET A 340 -18.13 -23.81 0.41
N LYS A 341 -17.82 -23.95 1.71
CA LYS A 341 -18.83 -24.18 2.75
C LYS A 341 -19.80 -23.00 2.81
N ASN A 342 -21.01 -23.28 3.25
CA ASN A 342 -21.97 -22.23 3.53
C ASN A 342 -21.40 -21.24 4.57
N GLU A 343 -21.49 -19.95 4.29
CA GLU A 343 -21.01 -18.84 5.11
C GLU A 343 -19.48 -18.82 5.33
N SER A 344 -18.71 -19.42 4.41
CA SER A 344 -17.27 -19.22 4.37
C SER A 344 -16.94 -17.73 4.20
N ILE A 345 -15.89 -17.29 4.89
CA ILE A 345 -15.40 -15.91 4.83
C ILE A 345 -14.28 -15.83 3.80
N ILE A 346 -14.35 -14.84 2.92
CA ILE A 346 -13.34 -14.58 1.89
C ILE A 346 -12.80 -13.17 2.10
N CYS A 347 -11.49 -13.04 2.20
CA CYS A 347 -10.83 -11.75 2.30
C CYS A 347 -9.48 -11.74 1.58
N ASN A 348 -9.01 -10.54 1.29
CA ASN A 348 -7.73 -10.28 0.65
C ASN A 348 -6.86 -9.39 1.56
N ILE A 349 -5.56 -9.66 1.59
CA ILE A 349 -4.56 -8.80 2.24
C ILE A 349 -3.47 -8.37 1.25
N GLY A 350 -3.56 -8.76 -0.02
CA GLY A 350 -2.77 -8.24 -1.11
C GLY A 350 -3.22 -6.83 -1.50
N HIS A 351 -2.35 -6.08 -2.14
CA HIS A 351 -2.57 -4.65 -2.41
C HIS A 351 -3.83 -4.38 -3.27
N PHE A 352 -4.06 -5.17 -4.33
CA PHE A 352 -5.19 -4.98 -5.24
C PHE A 352 -6.35 -5.97 -4.98
N ASP A 353 -7.53 -5.58 -5.44
CA ASP A 353 -8.78 -6.32 -5.31
C ASP A 353 -9.02 -7.39 -6.39
N ASN A 354 -8.02 -7.70 -7.19
CA ASN A 354 -8.13 -8.61 -8.32
C ASN A 354 -7.79 -10.08 -8.03
N GLU A 355 -7.34 -10.39 -6.81
CA GLU A 355 -7.05 -11.77 -6.39
C GLU A 355 -8.33 -12.60 -6.20
N ILE A 356 -9.42 -11.95 -5.82
CA ILE A 356 -10.76 -12.56 -5.71
C ILE A 356 -11.57 -12.14 -6.92
N GLU A 357 -12.18 -13.10 -7.62
CA GLU A 357 -13.02 -12.83 -8.80
C GLU A 357 -14.37 -12.20 -8.39
N MET A 358 -14.32 -10.96 -7.89
CA MET A 358 -15.53 -10.21 -7.51
C MET A 358 -16.48 -9.98 -8.68
N SER A 359 -15.96 -9.93 -9.91
CA SER A 359 -16.78 -9.84 -11.13
C SER A 359 -17.75 -11.00 -11.28
N TYR A 360 -17.36 -12.22 -10.82
CA TYR A 360 -18.25 -13.38 -10.80
C TYR A 360 -19.49 -13.12 -9.93
N LEU A 361 -19.31 -12.63 -8.72
CA LEU A 361 -20.41 -12.32 -7.80
C LEU A 361 -21.24 -11.10 -8.27
N ASN A 362 -20.58 -10.02 -8.68
CA ASN A 362 -21.21 -8.77 -9.09
C ASN A 362 -22.06 -8.91 -10.37
N GLN A 363 -21.66 -9.78 -11.31
CA GLN A 363 -22.33 -9.98 -12.60
C GLN A 363 -23.24 -11.21 -12.60
N HIS A 364 -23.23 -12.01 -11.54
CA HIS A 364 -24.04 -13.21 -11.47
C HIS A 364 -25.55 -12.86 -11.39
N PRO A 365 -26.37 -13.31 -12.37
CA PRO A 365 -27.75 -12.82 -12.53
C PRO A 365 -28.69 -13.19 -11.36
N GLN A 366 -28.32 -14.17 -10.56
CA GLN A 366 -29.14 -14.70 -9.47
C GLN A 366 -28.44 -14.63 -8.10
N ALA A 367 -27.20 -14.15 -8.01
CA ALA A 367 -26.55 -13.93 -6.72
C ALA A 367 -27.14 -12.66 -6.06
N VAL A 368 -27.39 -12.73 -4.77
CA VAL A 368 -27.98 -11.63 -4.00
C VAL A 368 -26.95 -11.10 -3.00
N LYS A 369 -26.56 -9.84 -3.15
CA LYS A 369 -25.73 -9.14 -2.19
C LYS A 369 -26.57 -8.60 -1.02
N ILE A 370 -26.18 -8.95 0.19
CA ILE A 370 -26.78 -8.45 1.44
C ILE A 370 -25.65 -7.79 2.25
N ASN A 371 -25.70 -6.47 2.40
CA ASN A 371 -24.76 -5.79 3.29
C ASN A 371 -25.13 -6.06 4.75
N ILE A 372 -24.23 -6.68 5.52
CA ILE A 372 -24.43 -6.98 6.95
C ILE A 372 -24.03 -5.77 7.80
N ARG A 373 -22.90 -5.17 7.48
CA ARG A 373 -22.33 -3.95 8.08
C ARG A 373 -21.32 -3.34 7.13
N PRO A 374 -20.81 -2.14 7.35
CA PRO A 374 -19.76 -1.57 6.48
C PRO A 374 -18.63 -2.57 6.23
N GLN A 375 -18.28 -2.74 4.96
CA GLN A 375 -17.20 -3.64 4.49
C GLN A 375 -17.44 -5.14 4.74
N VAL A 376 -18.67 -5.58 5.04
CA VAL A 376 -19.05 -6.98 5.24
C VAL A 376 -20.27 -7.31 4.43
N ASP A 377 -20.10 -8.02 3.32
CA ASP A 377 -21.16 -8.38 2.39
C ASP A 377 -21.37 -9.88 2.34
N LYS A 378 -22.62 -10.31 2.54
CA LYS A 378 -23.06 -11.68 2.34
C LYS A 378 -23.60 -11.83 0.93
N TRP A 379 -23.06 -12.77 0.18
CA TRP A 379 -23.51 -13.12 -1.16
C TRP A 379 -24.25 -14.46 -1.12
N VAL A 380 -25.54 -14.45 -1.38
CA VAL A 380 -26.35 -15.65 -1.47
C VAL A 380 -26.36 -16.15 -2.90
N LEU A 381 -25.88 -17.37 -3.13
CA LEU A 381 -25.80 -18.02 -4.42
C LEU A 381 -27.13 -18.73 -4.78
N PRO A 382 -27.40 -19.06 -6.06
CA PRO A 382 -28.61 -19.76 -6.48
C PRO A 382 -28.81 -21.13 -5.81
N SER A 383 -27.74 -21.78 -5.40
CA SER A 383 -27.75 -23.04 -4.62
C SER A 383 -28.33 -22.90 -3.22
N GLY A 384 -28.59 -21.69 -2.75
CA GLY A 384 -28.96 -21.37 -1.38
C GLY A 384 -27.79 -21.25 -0.41
N LYS A 385 -26.58 -21.62 -0.83
CA LYS A 385 -25.36 -21.35 -0.05
C LYS A 385 -25.04 -19.84 -0.08
N ALA A 386 -24.29 -19.40 0.90
CA ALA A 386 -23.78 -18.03 0.92
C ALA A 386 -22.27 -18.02 1.20
N VAL A 387 -21.62 -16.96 0.79
CA VAL A 387 -20.26 -16.60 1.20
C VAL A 387 -20.24 -15.18 1.76
N ILE A 388 -19.31 -14.88 2.64
CA ILE A 388 -19.13 -13.55 3.25
C ILE A 388 -17.84 -12.97 2.69
N VAL A 389 -17.92 -11.84 1.97
CA VAL A 389 -16.77 -11.16 1.42
C VAL A 389 -16.48 -9.91 2.25
N LEU A 390 -15.23 -9.77 2.67
CA LEU A 390 -14.76 -8.63 3.45
C LEU A 390 -14.11 -7.58 2.53
N ALA A 391 -14.38 -6.30 2.82
CA ALA A 391 -13.82 -5.14 2.11
C ALA A 391 -13.99 -5.20 0.57
N GLU A 392 -15.04 -5.87 0.09
CA GLU A 392 -15.29 -6.07 -1.36
C GLU A 392 -14.11 -6.72 -2.11
N GLY A 393 -13.32 -7.55 -1.42
CA GLY A 393 -12.10 -8.18 -1.96
C GLY A 393 -10.85 -7.29 -1.91
N ARG A 394 -10.95 -6.08 -1.37
CA ARG A 394 -9.81 -5.16 -1.14
C ARG A 394 -9.08 -5.53 0.16
N LEU A 395 -8.07 -4.75 0.52
CA LEU A 395 -7.27 -4.91 1.73
C LEU A 395 -8.15 -5.01 3.01
N VAL A 396 -8.26 -6.20 3.59
CA VAL A 396 -9.10 -6.45 4.77
C VAL A 396 -8.60 -5.70 6.01
N ASN A 397 -7.30 -5.57 6.17
CA ASN A 397 -6.68 -4.91 7.32
C ASN A 397 -6.93 -3.39 7.34
N LEU A 398 -7.05 -2.74 6.19
CA LEU A 398 -7.35 -1.31 6.07
C LEU A 398 -8.85 -1.04 5.86
N GLY A 399 -9.53 -1.91 5.11
CA GLY A 399 -10.97 -1.77 4.87
C GLY A 399 -11.78 -2.03 6.14
N CYS A 400 -11.44 -3.07 6.89
CA CYS A 400 -12.18 -3.51 8.08
C CYS A 400 -11.53 -3.12 9.42
N ALA A 401 -10.27 -2.66 9.41
CA ALA A 401 -9.52 -2.27 10.61
C ALA A 401 -8.66 -1.01 10.33
N THR A 402 -7.55 -0.88 11.03
CA THR A 402 -6.70 0.33 11.02
C THR A 402 -5.35 0.12 10.33
N GLY A 403 -5.13 -1.04 9.69
CA GLY A 403 -3.89 -1.36 9.00
C GLY A 403 -2.78 -1.88 9.91
N HIS A 404 -1.54 -1.68 9.49
CA HIS A 404 -0.38 -2.15 10.23
C HIS A 404 -0.10 -1.30 11.48
N PRO A 405 0.45 -1.90 12.56
CA PRO A 405 0.78 -1.19 13.79
C PRO A 405 1.90 -0.16 13.57
N SER A 406 1.88 0.90 14.38
CA SER A 406 2.77 2.06 14.23
C SER A 406 4.25 1.70 14.28
N PHE A 407 4.67 0.75 15.12
CA PHE A 407 6.07 0.32 15.21
C PHE A 407 6.57 -0.29 13.88
N VAL A 408 5.75 -1.10 13.23
CA VAL A 408 6.07 -1.68 11.92
C VAL A 408 6.16 -0.58 10.86
N MET A 409 5.19 0.33 10.81
CA MET A 409 5.19 1.45 9.87
C MET A 409 6.32 2.44 10.12
N SER A 410 6.84 2.53 11.35
CA SER A 410 8.07 3.28 11.63
C SER A 410 9.26 2.77 10.82
N ASN A 411 9.40 1.46 10.62
CA ASN A 411 10.44 0.89 9.76
C ASN A 411 10.25 1.30 8.30
N SER A 412 9.05 1.11 7.75
CA SER A 412 8.73 1.45 6.36
C SER A 412 8.92 2.94 6.10
N PHE A 413 8.38 3.80 6.97
CA PHE A 413 8.42 5.25 6.78
C PHE A 413 9.78 5.88 7.09
N SER A 414 10.61 5.22 7.88
CA SER A 414 12.04 5.56 7.98
C SER A 414 12.75 5.34 6.64
N ASN A 415 12.51 4.21 5.99
CA ASN A 415 13.04 3.93 4.65
C ASN A 415 12.50 4.94 3.61
N GLN A 416 11.19 5.26 3.63
CA GLN A 416 10.60 6.26 2.73
C GLN A 416 11.27 7.64 2.93
N THR A 417 11.42 8.07 4.16
CA THR A 417 12.05 9.37 4.47
C THR A 417 13.50 9.42 3.97
N LEU A 418 14.28 8.36 4.20
CA LEU A 418 15.67 8.26 3.72
C LEU A 418 15.73 8.21 2.19
N ALA A 419 14.79 7.52 1.53
CA ALA A 419 14.68 7.50 0.07
C ALA A 419 14.40 8.90 -0.50
N GLN A 420 13.47 9.65 0.11
CA GLN A 420 13.17 11.03 -0.30
C GLN A 420 14.38 11.95 -0.12
N ILE A 421 15.13 11.82 0.99
CA ILE A 421 16.37 12.59 1.22
C ILE A 421 17.41 12.23 0.16
N LYS A 422 17.56 10.96 -0.21
CA LYS A 422 18.50 10.50 -1.24
C LYS A 422 18.13 11.08 -2.61
N LEU A 423 16.86 10.98 -3.03
CA LEU A 423 16.36 11.56 -4.27
C LEU A 423 16.51 13.09 -4.33
N ALA A 424 16.39 13.77 -3.18
CA ALA A 424 16.58 15.21 -3.08
C ALA A 424 18.03 15.65 -3.24
N LYS A 425 18.99 14.85 -2.74
CA LYS A 425 20.41 15.20 -2.68
C LYS A 425 21.21 14.73 -3.89
N GLU A 426 20.81 13.62 -4.53
CA GLU A 426 21.57 12.99 -5.59
C GLU A 426 20.87 13.13 -6.95
N ASN A 427 21.65 13.36 -8.01
CA ASN A 427 21.16 13.29 -9.39
C ASN A 427 21.32 11.84 -9.86
N LEU A 428 20.26 11.05 -9.74
CA LEU A 428 20.25 9.64 -10.13
C LEU A 428 19.90 9.48 -11.62
N GLU A 429 20.45 8.47 -12.27
CA GLU A 429 20.03 8.04 -13.60
C GLU A 429 18.62 7.43 -13.57
N ILE A 430 17.91 7.47 -14.71
CA ILE A 430 16.56 6.92 -14.80
C ILE A 430 16.61 5.39 -14.79
N THR A 431 16.49 4.81 -13.62
CA THR A 431 16.39 3.37 -13.35
C THR A 431 15.76 3.13 -11.98
N VAL A 432 15.58 1.86 -11.61
CA VAL A 432 15.07 1.47 -10.29
C VAL A 432 16.23 1.10 -9.38
N TYR A 433 16.30 1.74 -8.23
CA TYR A 433 17.31 1.55 -7.19
C TYR A 433 16.70 0.89 -5.96
N THR A 434 17.53 0.23 -5.15
CA THR A 434 17.25 -0.13 -3.76
C THR A 434 18.07 0.76 -2.82
N LEU A 435 17.63 0.91 -1.58
CA LEU A 435 18.43 1.62 -0.57
C LEU A 435 19.69 0.79 -0.22
N PRO A 436 20.84 1.45 -0.02
CA PRO A 436 22.07 0.76 0.40
C PRO A 436 21.90 0.03 1.73
N LYS A 437 22.65 -1.05 1.93
CA LYS A 437 22.60 -1.88 3.15
C LYS A 437 22.90 -1.09 4.42
N GLU A 438 23.75 -0.08 4.34
CA GLU A 438 24.07 0.82 5.45
C GLU A 438 22.82 1.56 5.97
N LEU A 439 21.96 2.03 5.06
CA LEU A 439 20.70 2.71 5.43
C LEU A 439 19.69 1.73 6.02
N ASP A 440 19.61 0.53 5.49
CA ASP A 440 18.77 -0.55 6.03
C ASP A 440 19.20 -0.91 7.46
N GLU A 441 20.50 -1.06 7.72
CA GLU A 441 21.05 -1.28 9.06
C GLU A 441 20.85 -0.05 9.98
N GLU A 442 20.91 1.18 9.46
CA GLU A 442 20.63 2.39 10.23
C GLU A 442 19.17 2.38 10.72
N VAL A 443 18.22 2.08 9.85
CA VAL A 443 16.81 1.96 10.23
C VAL A 443 16.63 0.94 11.35
N ALA A 444 17.24 -0.25 11.23
CA ALA A 444 17.19 -1.25 12.29
C ALA A 444 17.76 -0.71 13.63
N ARG A 445 18.93 -0.07 13.61
CA ARG A 445 19.58 0.48 14.82
C ARG A 445 18.71 1.52 15.53
N LEU A 446 18.00 2.37 14.78
CA LEU A 446 17.13 3.40 15.33
C LEU A 446 15.98 2.78 16.13
N HIS A 447 15.50 1.59 15.77
CA HIS A 447 14.43 0.88 16.45
C HIS A 447 14.89 0.06 17.66
N LEU A 448 16.11 -0.49 17.62
CA LEU A 448 16.62 -1.38 18.67
C LEU A 448 16.69 -0.72 20.05
N LYS A 449 16.99 0.58 20.11
CA LYS A 449 17.07 1.33 21.38
C LYS A 449 15.74 1.29 22.14
N ASN A 450 14.63 1.39 21.41
CA ASN A 450 13.29 1.39 22.02
C ASN A 450 12.88 0.01 22.55
N LEU A 451 13.48 -1.05 22.01
CA LEU A 451 13.25 -2.43 22.41
C LEU A 451 14.22 -2.88 23.52
N SER A 452 15.04 -1.98 24.04
CA SER A 452 16.07 -2.30 25.05
C SER A 452 17.04 -3.40 24.58
N VAL A 453 17.30 -3.47 23.28
CA VAL A 453 18.21 -4.47 22.68
C VAL A 453 19.65 -3.98 22.76
N SER A 454 20.55 -4.85 23.26
CA SER A 454 22.00 -4.63 23.25
C SER A 454 22.66 -5.49 22.19
N LEU A 455 23.30 -4.86 21.21
CA LEU A 455 24.04 -5.55 20.18
C LEU A 455 25.43 -5.97 20.68
N THR A 456 25.85 -7.18 20.34
CA THR A 456 27.25 -7.61 20.44
C THR A 456 28.12 -6.76 19.49
N ARG A 457 29.28 -6.35 19.93
CA ARG A 457 30.24 -5.62 19.11
C ARG A 457 31.36 -6.55 18.65
N LEU A 458 31.73 -6.48 17.39
CA LEU A 458 32.90 -7.18 16.87
C LEU A 458 34.17 -6.58 17.46
N THR A 459 35.12 -7.44 17.80
CA THR A 459 36.52 -7.00 17.99
C THR A 459 37.16 -6.75 16.63
N GLN A 460 38.27 -6.04 16.59
CA GLN A 460 39.03 -5.85 15.33
C GLN A 460 39.47 -7.19 14.74
N GLU A 461 39.94 -8.11 15.55
CA GLU A 461 40.34 -9.46 15.13
C GLU A 461 39.20 -10.25 14.48
N GLN A 462 37.95 -10.15 15.05
CA GLN A 462 36.78 -10.78 14.45
C GLN A 462 36.40 -10.12 13.12
N ALA A 463 36.46 -8.80 13.04
CA ALA A 463 36.15 -8.05 11.83
C ALA A 463 37.14 -8.39 10.71
N ASP A 464 38.45 -8.45 11.03
CA ASP A 464 39.53 -8.83 10.10
C ASP A 464 39.35 -10.27 9.59
N TYR A 465 38.99 -11.21 10.48
CA TYR A 465 38.70 -12.60 10.10
C TYR A 465 37.51 -12.71 9.15
N LEU A 466 36.47 -11.90 9.36
CA LEU A 466 35.26 -11.87 8.52
C LEU A 466 35.42 -11.03 7.24
N GLY A 467 36.47 -10.20 7.16
CA GLY A 467 36.69 -9.29 6.04
C GLY A 467 35.66 -8.16 5.95
N ILE A 468 35.12 -7.69 7.10
CA ILE A 468 34.09 -6.64 7.17
C ILE A 468 34.53 -5.53 8.15
N SER A 469 33.88 -4.39 8.09
CA SER A 469 34.05 -3.31 9.08
C SER A 469 33.49 -3.69 10.45
N VAL A 470 34.10 -3.23 11.55
CA VAL A 470 33.57 -3.37 12.92
C VAL A 470 32.17 -2.76 13.06
N ASN A 471 31.88 -1.73 12.27
CA ASN A 471 30.61 -0.98 12.32
C ASN A 471 29.58 -1.40 11.26
N GLY A 472 29.90 -2.41 10.44
CA GLY A 472 29.04 -2.87 9.34
C GLY A 472 29.43 -2.21 7.98
N PRO A 473 28.67 -2.46 6.93
CA PRO A 473 27.54 -3.38 6.91
C PRO A 473 27.96 -4.84 7.16
N TYR A 474 27.15 -5.58 7.92
CA TYR A 474 27.48 -6.94 8.35
C TYR A 474 27.15 -8.01 7.30
N LYS A 475 26.37 -7.66 6.28
CA LYS A 475 26.00 -8.53 5.17
C LYS A 475 26.22 -7.81 3.84
N PRO A 476 26.55 -8.53 2.76
CA PRO A 476 26.69 -7.94 1.44
C PRO A 476 25.33 -7.44 0.90
N GLU A 477 25.36 -6.53 -0.07
CA GLU A 477 24.19 -5.88 -0.67
C GLU A 477 23.10 -6.86 -1.16
N HIS A 478 23.51 -8.00 -1.72
CA HIS A 478 22.60 -9.01 -2.26
C HIS A 478 21.94 -9.90 -1.19
N TYR A 479 22.37 -9.82 0.08
CA TYR A 479 21.82 -10.68 1.13
C TYR A 479 20.40 -10.20 1.53
N ARG A 480 19.45 -11.15 1.53
CA ARG A 480 18.04 -10.94 1.90
C ARG A 480 17.68 -11.89 3.05
N TYR A 481 17.68 -11.44 4.25
CA TYR A 481 17.46 -12.17 5.51
C TYR A 481 16.36 -13.22 5.48
#